data_fc39159662da546aa35db01e3809b49d
#
_entry.id   fc39159662da546aa35db01e3809b49d
#
_cell.length_a   1.000
_cell.length_b   1.000
_cell.length_c   1.000
_cell.angle_alpha   90.00
_cell.angle_beta   90.00
_cell.angle_gamma   90.00
#
_symmetry.space_group_name_H-M   'P 1'
#
loop_
_entity.id
_entity.type
_entity.pdbx_description
1 polymer ?
#
loop_
_entity_poly.entity_id
_entity_poly.type
_entity_poly.pdbx_seq_one_letter_code
_entity_poly.pdbx_strand_id
1 'polypeptide(L)'
;MIYRIYSRNSRHRVIPAVWNRRPGALLPKPSLLVWDSFQGHLGHDTKRLLSEIKTDLAVIPGGLTSVLQPLDVSVNKPFKDNIRKLYAQWMAEGGHSLTPTGKIRRPSIELMCSWIVRAWDMADQRVIVTSFLKTGISNALDGSEDDALWQTEENVDEESESEEEL
;
A
#
# COMPACT_ATOMS: atom_id res chain seq x y z
N MET A 1 -6.59 -4.86 -4.94
CA MET A 1 -5.30 -4.24 -5.29
C MET A 1 -5.49 -2.73 -5.35
N ILE A 2 -4.98 -2.01 -4.35
CA ILE A 2 -5.17 -0.55 -4.23
C ILE A 2 -3.97 0.12 -4.90
N TYR A 3 -4.21 0.87 -5.96
CA TYR A 3 -3.19 1.71 -6.58
C TYR A 3 -3.51 3.17 -6.31
N ARG A 4 -2.59 3.86 -5.65
CA ARG A 4 -2.64 5.30 -5.51
C ARG A 4 -1.99 5.91 -6.74
N ILE A 5 -2.80 6.41 -7.68
CA ILE A 5 -2.30 7.06 -8.89
C ILE A 5 -2.16 8.56 -8.60
N TYR A 6 -0.93 9.06 -8.53
CA TYR A 6 -0.64 10.47 -8.40
C TYR A 6 -0.32 11.10 -9.74
N SER A 7 -0.90 12.30 -9.98
CA SER A 7 -0.61 13.32 -10.98
C SER A 7 -1.23 13.16 -12.38
N ARG A 8 -1.47 14.31 -13.02
CA ARG A 8 -2.02 14.44 -14.39
C ARG A 8 -1.26 13.62 -15.46
N ASN A 9 0.03 13.41 -15.30
CA ASN A 9 0.86 12.67 -16.26
C ASN A 9 0.87 11.15 -16.04
N SER A 10 0.48 10.64 -14.88
CA SER A 10 0.47 9.21 -14.59
C SER A 10 -0.72 8.46 -15.19
N ARG A 11 -1.81 9.17 -15.55
CA ARG A 11 -3.03 8.58 -16.13
C ARG A 11 -2.75 7.77 -17.40
N HIS A 12 -1.90 8.27 -18.29
CA HIS A 12 -1.62 7.63 -19.58
C HIS A 12 -0.57 6.50 -19.50
N ARG A 13 0.25 6.44 -18.44
CA ARG A 13 1.35 5.47 -18.34
C ARG A 13 1.14 4.41 -17.27
N VAL A 14 0.62 4.77 -16.11
CA VAL A 14 0.54 3.85 -14.96
C VAL A 14 -0.63 2.88 -15.11
N ILE A 15 -1.81 3.38 -15.50
CA ILE A 15 -2.98 2.50 -15.67
C ILE A 15 -2.71 1.41 -16.71
N PRO A 16 -2.30 1.70 -17.96
CA PRO A 16 -1.98 0.67 -18.93
C PRO A 16 -0.86 -0.26 -18.46
N ALA A 17 0.22 0.27 -17.85
CA ALA A 17 1.34 -0.54 -17.41
C ALA A 17 0.96 -1.53 -16.31
N VAL A 18 0.11 -1.14 -15.40
CA VAL A 18 -0.35 -1.99 -14.29
C VAL A 18 -1.41 -2.98 -14.80
N TRP A 19 -2.40 -2.50 -15.55
CA TRP A 19 -3.49 -3.33 -16.04
C TRP A 19 -3.02 -4.39 -17.05
N ASN A 20 -2.05 -4.07 -17.90
CA ASN A 20 -1.49 -5.01 -18.87
C ASN A 20 -0.61 -6.09 -18.24
N ARG A 21 -0.11 -5.88 -17.01
CA ARG A 21 0.71 -6.85 -16.28
C ARG A 21 -0.11 -7.78 -15.36
N ARG A 22 -1.41 -7.63 -15.30
CA ARG A 22 -2.26 -8.54 -14.50
C ARG A 22 -2.14 -9.98 -14.99
N PRO A 23 -2.06 -10.98 -14.10
CA PRO A 23 -2.20 -12.37 -14.48
C PRO A 23 -3.52 -12.57 -15.22
N GLY A 24 -3.48 -13.12 -16.42
CA GLY A 24 -4.65 -13.25 -17.28
C GLY A 24 -5.03 -11.97 -18.03
N ALA A 25 -4.07 -11.11 -18.35
CA ALA A 25 -4.22 -9.83 -19.08
C ALA A 25 -4.88 -9.90 -20.46
N LEU A 26 -5.57 -10.98 -20.77
CA LEU A 26 -6.55 -11.03 -21.83
C LEU A 26 -7.73 -10.15 -21.41
N LEU A 27 -7.70 -8.92 -21.89
CA LEU A 27 -8.85 -8.04 -21.90
C LEU A 27 -10.10 -8.87 -22.19
N PRO A 28 -11.06 -9.04 -21.35
CA PRO A 28 -11.87 -8.03 -20.68
C PRO A 28 -12.49 -8.50 -19.35
N LYS A 29 -11.71 -9.05 -18.45
CA LYS A 29 -12.30 -9.42 -17.15
C LYS A 29 -12.65 -8.14 -16.37
N PRO A 30 -13.87 -8.01 -15.86
CA PRO A 30 -14.24 -6.93 -14.96
C PRO A 30 -13.26 -6.85 -13.79
N SER A 31 -12.94 -5.67 -13.37
CA SER A 31 -12.08 -5.43 -12.22
C SER A 31 -12.65 -4.33 -11.34
N LEU A 32 -12.31 -4.34 -10.07
CA LEU A 32 -12.72 -3.34 -9.11
C LEU A 32 -11.50 -2.53 -8.67
N LEU A 33 -11.60 -1.21 -8.76
CA LEU A 33 -10.66 -0.27 -8.16
C LEU A 33 -11.28 0.30 -6.90
N VAL A 34 -10.67 0.02 -5.76
CA VAL A 34 -11.07 0.64 -4.49
C VAL A 34 -10.19 1.86 -4.24
N TRP A 35 -10.81 3.01 -3.98
CA TRP A 35 -10.13 4.29 -3.94
C TRP A 35 -10.64 5.19 -2.80
N ASP A 36 -9.80 6.10 -2.32
CA ASP A 36 -10.24 7.12 -1.37
C ASP A 36 -11.07 8.22 -2.05
N SER A 37 -11.75 9.03 -1.23
CA SER A 37 -12.62 10.12 -1.69
C SER A 37 -11.87 11.39 -2.09
N PHE A 38 -10.55 11.33 -2.32
CA PHE A 38 -9.79 12.50 -2.75
C PHE A 38 -10.31 13.04 -4.08
N GLN A 39 -10.71 14.32 -4.10
CA GLN A 39 -11.37 14.94 -5.26
C GLN A 39 -10.58 14.85 -6.57
N GLY A 40 -9.23 14.91 -6.48
CA GLY A 40 -8.37 14.75 -7.65
C GLY A 40 -8.49 13.39 -8.35
N HIS A 41 -9.04 12.39 -7.67
CA HIS A 41 -9.27 11.06 -8.21
C HIS A 41 -10.62 10.92 -8.92
N LEU A 42 -11.61 11.69 -8.53
CA LEU A 42 -13.01 11.53 -8.94
C LEU A 42 -13.37 12.30 -10.22
N GLY A 43 -12.39 12.84 -10.93
CA GLY A 43 -12.60 13.60 -12.16
C GLY A 43 -13.32 12.78 -13.24
N HIS A 44 -14.12 13.47 -14.07
CA HIS A 44 -14.89 12.86 -15.17
C HIS A 44 -14.00 12.01 -16.11
N ASP A 45 -12.81 12.51 -16.44
CA ASP A 45 -11.86 11.79 -17.31
C ASP A 45 -11.38 10.47 -16.70
N THR A 46 -11.19 10.42 -15.37
CA THR A 46 -10.79 9.20 -14.67
C THR A 46 -11.89 8.16 -14.74
N LYS A 47 -13.14 8.56 -14.48
CA LYS A 47 -14.29 7.65 -14.56
C LYS A 47 -14.49 7.10 -15.96
N ARG A 48 -14.37 7.96 -16.99
CA ARG A 48 -14.45 7.54 -18.39
C ARG A 48 -13.37 6.51 -18.72
N LEU A 49 -12.12 6.77 -18.35
CA LEU A 49 -11.00 5.85 -18.60
C LEU A 49 -11.21 4.50 -17.91
N LEU A 50 -11.69 4.49 -16.66
CA LEU A 50 -11.98 3.26 -15.94
C LEU A 50 -13.07 2.45 -16.62
N SER A 51 -14.12 3.11 -17.10
CA SER A 51 -15.19 2.47 -17.88
C SER A 51 -14.67 1.84 -19.18
N GLU A 52 -13.81 2.55 -19.92
CA GLU A 52 -13.18 2.05 -21.16
C GLU A 52 -12.38 0.75 -20.93
N ILE A 53 -11.73 0.61 -19.77
CA ILE A 53 -10.96 -0.57 -19.38
C ILE A 53 -11.77 -1.59 -18.55
N LYS A 54 -13.09 -1.49 -18.53
CA LYS A 54 -14.03 -2.35 -17.79
C LYS A 54 -13.66 -2.50 -16.31
N THR A 55 -13.38 -1.38 -15.66
CA THR A 55 -13.04 -1.32 -14.24
C THR A 55 -14.08 -0.52 -13.49
N ASP A 56 -14.75 -1.16 -12.55
CA ASP A 56 -15.66 -0.51 -11.64
C ASP A 56 -14.90 0.26 -10.57
N LEU A 57 -15.50 1.33 -10.06
CA LEU A 57 -14.91 2.18 -9.03
C LEU A 57 -15.73 2.12 -7.76
N ALA A 58 -15.14 1.61 -6.68
CA ALA A 58 -15.65 1.76 -5.32
C ALA A 58 -14.88 2.88 -4.61
N VAL A 59 -15.61 3.86 -4.09
CA VAL A 59 -15.01 5.00 -3.39
C VAL A 59 -15.19 4.83 -1.89
N ILE A 60 -14.08 4.80 -1.15
CA ILE A 60 -14.10 4.79 0.32
C ILE A 60 -14.59 6.17 0.78
N PRO A 61 -15.67 6.24 1.59
CA PRO A 61 -16.16 7.51 2.11
C PRO A 61 -15.10 8.23 2.95
N GLY A 62 -15.16 9.56 2.97
CA GLY A 62 -14.28 10.37 3.79
C GLY A 62 -14.37 10.00 5.28
N GLY A 63 -13.22 9.94 5.95
CA GLY A 63 -13.13 9.55 7.36
C GLY A 63 -13.05 8.04 7.64
N LEU A 64 -13.26 7.18 6.64
CA LEU A 64 -13.22 5.72 6.80
C LEU A 64 -11.92 5.08 6.27
N THR A 65 -10.92 5.85 5.90
CA THR A 65 -9.66 5.32 5.36
C THR A 65 -8.90 4.45 6.37
N SER A 66 -8.96 4.80 7.66
CA SER A 66 -8.34 4.00 8.73
C SER A 66 -9.02 2.64 8.98
N VAL A 67 -10.21 2.42 8.43
CA VAL A 67 -10.99 1.18 8.62
C VAL A 67 -11.09 0.39 7.32
N LEU A 68 -11.23 1.07 6.17
CA LEU A 68 -11.55 0.44 4.89
C LEU A 68 -10.40 0.50 3.87
N GLN A 69 -9.29 1.17 4.19
CA GLN A 69 -8.14 1.25 3.27
C GLN A 69 -7.01 0.35 3.75
N PRO A 70 -6.73 -0.80 3.09
CA PRO A 70 -5.73 -1.77 3.55
C PRO A 70 -4.36 -1.18 3.87
N LEU A 71 -3.90 -0.19 3.09
CA LEU A 71 -2.63 0.48 3.35
C LEU A 71 -2.61 1.21 4.70
N ASP A 72 -3.71 1.87 5.05
CA ASP A 72 -3.79 2.65 6.29
C ASP A 72 -4.09 1.76 7.50
N VAL A 73 -4.78 0.63 7.29
CA VAL A 73 -5.11 -0.33 8.35
C VAL A 73 -3.86 -1.03 8.88
N SER A 74 -3.00 -1.58 8.02
CA SER A 74 -1.88 -2.41 8.50
C SER A 74 -0.56 -2.17 7.77
N VAL A 75 -0.52 -1.79 6.49
CA VAL A 75 0.71 -1.81 5.68
C VAL A 75 1.60 -0.58 5.91
N ASN A 76 1.02 0.59 6.12
CA ASN A 76 1.77 1.84 6.23
C ASN A 76 2.65 1.90 7.49
N LYS A 77 2.23 1.28 8.61
CA LYS A 77 2.98 1.30 9.88
C LYS A 77 4.31 0.54 9.74
N PRO A 78 4.35 -0.76 9.41
CA PRO A 78 5.60 -1.51 9.28
C PRO A 78 6.49 -0.93 8.16
N PHE A 79 5.93 -0.46 7.06
CA PHE A 79 6.70 0.22 6.02
C PHE A 79 7.42 1.46 6.54
N LYS A 80 6.72 2.34 7.28
CA LYS A 80 7.33 3.53 7.89
C LYS A 80 8.38 3.17 8.93
N ASP A 81 8.18 2.10 9.69
CA ASP A 81 9.13 1.63 10.69
C ASP A 81 10.41 1.08 10.03
N ASN A 82 10.29 0.38 8.90
CA ASN A 82 11.43 -0.02 8.10
C ASN A 82 12.22 1.18 7.56
N ILE A 83 11.55 2.22 7.06
CA ILE A 83 12.21 3.47 6.66
C ILE A 83 12.96 4.11 7.84
N ARG A 84 12.33 4.15 9.03
CA ARG A 84 12.97 4.71 10.24
C ARG A 84 14.22 3.90 10.64
N LYS A 85 14.17 2.57 10.56
CA LYS A 85 15.31 1.69 10.81
C LYS A 85 16.47 2.00 9.85
N LEU A 86 16.20 2.10 8.55
CA LEU A 86 17.22 2.42 7.55
C LEU A 86 17.81 3.82 7.74
N TYR A 87 16.99 4.79 8.09
CA TYR A 87 17.46 6.13 8.44
C TYR A 87 18.33 6.13 9.70
N ALA A 88 17.94 5.41 10.75
CA ALA A 88 18.71 5.30 11.98
C ALA A 88 20.07 4.62 11.76
N GLN A 89 20.11 3.57 10.93
CA GLN A 89 21.38 2.93 10.53
C GLN A 89 22.29 3.92 9.81
N TRP A 90 21.77 4.64 8.84
CA TRP A 90 22.53 5.67 8.13
C TRP A 90 23.06 6.74 9.09
N MET A 91 22.24 7.22 10.03
CA MET A 91 22.69 8.19 11.04
C MET A 91 23.80 7.64 11.93
N ALA A 92 23.75 6.35 12.28
CA ALA A 92 24.75 5.70 13.13
C ALA A 92 26.09 5.47 12.40
N GLU A 93 26.11 5.31 11.08
CA GLU A 93 27.32 5.15 10.28
C GLU A 93 28.27 6.35 10.39
N GLY A 94 27.72 7.55 10.67
CA GLY A 94 28.52 8.76 10.82
C GLY A 94 29.15 9.26 9.52
N GLY A 95 30.10 10.19 9.64
CA GLY A 95 30.85 10.69 8.48
C GLY A 95 30.05 11.57 7.52
N HIS A 96 28.85 12.00 7.90
CA HIS A 96 27.96 12.79 7.06
C HIS A 96 28.49 14.19 6.81
N SER A 97 28.33 14.67 5.57
CA SER A 97 28.68 16.05 5.23
C SER A 97 27.76 17.04 5.98
N LEU A 98 28.35 18.16 6.40
CA LEU A 98 27.61 19.19 7.12
C LEU A 98 27.19 20.33 6.20
N THR A 99 26.12 21.01 6.58
CA THR A 99 25.75 22.31 6.04
C THR A 99 26.68 23.40 6.57
N PRO A 100 26.74 24.58 5.94
CA PRO A 100 27.50 25.71 6.50
C PRO A 100 27.13 26.09 7.95
N THR A 101 25.94 25.71 8.39
CA THR A 101 25.44 25.94 9.75
C THR A 101 25.71 24.79 10.72
N GLY A 102 26.53 23.78 10.33
CA GLY A 102 26.91 22.64 11.15
C GLY A 102 25.85 21.55 11.29
N LYS A 103 24.75 21.61 10.53
CA LYS A 103 23.74 20.54 10.51
C LYS A 103 24.10 19.45 9.50
N ILE A 104 23.75 18.19 9.80
CA ILE A 104 23.91 17.08 8.86
C ILE A 104 23.10 17.36 7.59
N ARG A 105 23.74 17.21 6.44
CA ARG A 105 23.05 17.30 5.15
C ARG A 105 22.06 16.17 4.98
N ARG A 106 20.96 16.46 4.29
CA ARG A 106 19.97 15.44 3.95
C ARG A 106 20.61 14.33 3.10
N PRO A 107 20.14 13.09 3.23
CA PRO A 107 20.51 12.01 2.32
C PRO A 107 20.25 12.40 0.86
N SER A 108 21.01 11.82 -0.05
CA SER A 108 20.74 12.02 -1.47
C SER A 108 19.39 11.41 -1.87
N ILE A 109 18.83 11.91 -2.98
CA ILE A 109 17.55 11.39 -3.48
C ILE A 109 17.67 9.91 -3.84
N GLU A 110 18.81 9.52 -4.44
CA GLU A 110 19.09 8.13 -4.81
C GLU A 110 19.09 7.22 -3.59
N LEU A 111 19.72 7.67 -2.49
CA LEU A 111 19.76 6.92 -1.24
C LEU A 111 18.37 6.80 -0.64
N MET A 112 17.59 7.89 -0.62
CA MET A 112 16.19 7.84 -0.14
C MET A 112 15.33 6.90 -0.99
N CYS A 113 15.49 6.91 -2.31
CA CYS A 113 14.79 5.97 -3.20
C CYS A 113 15.19 4.51 -2.90
N SER A 114 16.47 4.24 -2.65
CA SER A 114 16.93 2.90 -2.28
C SER A 114 16.32 2.42 -0.96
N TRP A 115 16.15 3.32 0.02
CA TRP A 115 15.47 2.97 1.27
C TRP A 115 14.00 2.65 1.06
N ILE A 116 13.30 3.38 0.18
CA ILE A 116 11.90 3.09 -0.14
C ILE A 116 11.75 1.67 -0.70
N VAL A 117 12.61 1.30 -1.65
CA VAL A 117 12.59 -0.05 -2.24
C VAL A 117 12.89 -1.11 -1.16
N ARG A 118 13.98 -0.92 -0.41
CA ARG A 118 14.36 -1.86 0.66
C ARG A 118 13.30 -1.99 1.75
N ALA A 119 12.72 -0.88 2.18
CA ALA A 119 11.66 -0.89 3.19
C ALA A 119 10.41 -1.64 2.72
N TRP A 120 10.12 -1.57 1.43
CA TRP A 120 9.04 -2.34 0.81
C TRP A 120 9.37 -3.83 0.74
N ASP A 121 10.60 -4.17 0.35
CA ASP A 121 11.06 -5.57 0.28
C ASP A 121 11.12 -6.24 1.66
N MET A 122 11.31 -5.44 2.73
CA MET A 122 11.26 -5.89 4.11
C MET A 122 9.83 -6.07 4.65
N ALA A 123 8.82 -5.64 3.92
CA ALA A 123 7.43 -5.77 4.37
C ALA A 123 6.96 -7.22 4.19
N ASP A 124 6.41 -7.81 5.26
CA ASP A 124 5.85 -9.16 5.20
C ASP A 124 4.63 -9.19 4.27
N GLN A 125 4.63 -10.13 3.33
CA GLN A 125 3.51 -10.35 2.43
C GLN A 125 2.23 -10.71 3.16
N ARG A 126 2.33 -11.41 4.30
CA ARG A 126 1.18 -11.76 5.15
C ARG A 126 0.45 -10.51 5.63
N VAL A 127 1.18 -9.47 6.03
CA VAL A 127 0.58 -8.19 6.44
C VAL A 127 -0.27 -7.58 5.32
N ILE A 128 0.18 -7.70 4.07
CA ILE A 128 -0.58 -7.21 2.92
C ILE A 128 -1.87 -8.02 2.74
N VAL A 129 -1.79 -9.35 2.76
CA VAL A 129 -2.98 -10.22 2.61
C VAL A 129 -3.97 -9.97 3.75
N THR A 130 -3.50 -10.01 4.99
CA THR A 130 -4.33 -9.77 6.17
C THR A 130 -4.98 -8.37 6.15
N SER A 131 -4.31 -7.35 5.61
CA SER A 131 -4.90 -6.02 5.51
C SER A 131 -6.12 -5.96 4.58
N PHE A 132 -6.14 -6.77 3.52
CA PHE A 132 -7.31 -6.88 2.64
C PHE A 132 -8.46 -7.64 3.30
N LEU A 133 -8.17 -8.67 4.10
CA LEU A 133 -9.16 -9.39 4.90
C LEU A 133 -9.75 -8.47 5.97
N LYS A 134 -8.92 -7.78 6.74
CA LYS A 134 -9.35 -6.83 7.79
C LYS A 134 -10.23 -5.69 7.28
N THR A 135 -10.12 -5.34 6.02
CA THR A 135 -10.94 -4.29 5.39
C THR A 135 -12.19 -4.83 4.68
N GLY A 136 -12.44 -6.13 4.72
CA GLY A 136 -13.57 -6.77 4.06
C GLY A 136 -13.53 -6.75 2.52
N ILE A 137 -12.36 -6.44 1.93
CA ILE A 137 -12.26 -6.30 0.46
C ILE A 137 -12.06 -7.65 -0.24
N SER A 138 -11.39 -8.60 0.41
CA SER A 138 -11.07 -9.90 -0.18
C SER A 138 -11.73 -11.09 0.52
N ASN A 139 -12.58 -10.83 1.50
CA ASN A 139 -13.26 -11.87 2.27
C ASN A 139 -14.19 -12.70 1.39
N ALA A 140 -14.37 -13.97 1.75
CA ALA A 140 -15.35 -14.84 1.15
C ALA A 140 -16.79 -14.32 1.40
N LEU A 141 -17.64 -14.42 0.38
CA LEU A 141 -19.04 -13.92 0.48
C LEU A 141 -19.96 -14.78 1.35
N ASP A 142 -19.46 -15.93 1.81
CA ASP A 142 -20.20 -16.86 2.68
C ASP A 142 -20.07 -16.54 4.18
N GLY A 143 -19.29 -15.50 4.52
CA GLY A 143 -19.06 -15.06 5.89
C GLY A 143 -18.01 -15.86 6.66
N SER A 144 -17.38 -16.86 6.06
CA SER A 144 -16.39 -17.73 6.72
C SER A 144 -15.10 -16.98 7.17
N GLU A 145 -14.85 -15.81 6.61
CA GLU A 145 -13.67 -14.99 6.90
C GLU A 145 -14.03 -13.68 7.63
N ASP A 146 -15.27 -13.51 8.08
CA ASP A 146 -15.72 -12.25 8.70
C ASP A 146 -15.03 -11.96 10.04
N ASP A 147 -14.58 -12.97 10.74
CA ASP A 147 -13.83 -12.84 11.99
C ASP A 147 -12.52 -12.06 11.79
N ALA A 148 -11.94 -12.10 10.61
CA ALA A 148 -10.74 -11.33 10.27
C ALA A 148 -10.94 -9.81 10.37
N LEU A 149 -12.16 -9.32 10.26
CA LEU A 149 -12.50 -7.89 10.40
C LEU A 149 -12.24 -7.37 11.83
N TRP A 150 -12.29 -8.26 12.82
CA TRP A 150 -12.23 -7.93 14.24
C TRP A 150 -10.90 -8.31 14.90
N GLN A 151 -10.00 -8.98 14.17
CA GLN A 151 -8.68 -9.35 14.70
C GLN A 151 -7.82 -8.11 14.95
N THR A 152 -7.34 -7.95 16.18
CA THR A 152 -6.35 -6.95 16.55
C THR A 152 -4.93 -7.43 16.23
N GLU A 153 -3.96 -6.51 16.10
CA GLU A 153 -2.56 -6.86 15.80
C GLU A 153 -1.95 -7.79 16.88
N GLU A 154 -2.43 -7.71 18.12
CA GLU A 154 -1.96 -8.51 19.26
C GLU A 154 -2.28 -10.00 19.11
N ASN A 155 -3.35 -10.36 18.41
CA ASN A 155 -3.76 -11.77 18.24
C ASN A 155 -2.99 -12.49 17.11
N VAL A 156 -2.28 -11.77 16.26
CA VAL A 156 -1.55 -12.36 15.13
C VAL A 156 -0.20 -12.92 15.57
N ASP A 157 0.41 -12.34 16.62
CA ASP A 157 1.71 -12.77 17.12
C ASP A 157 1.61 -14.08 17.95
N GLU A 158 0.48 -14.30 18.64
CA GLU A 158 0.26 -15.54 19.43
C GLU A 158 0.00 -16.77 18.55
N GLU A 159 -0.66 -16.63 17.38
CA GLU A 159 -0.88 -17.77 16.48
C GLU A 159 0.40 -18.21 15.74
N SER A 160 1.35 -17.28 15.50
CA SER A 160 2.60 -17.60 14.81
C SER A 160 3.61 -18.35 15.70
N GLU A 161 3.59 -18.15 17.03
CA GLU A 161 4.45 -18.87 17.97
C GLU A 161 3.98 -20.30 18.21
N SER A 162 2.67 -20.59 18.05
CA SER A 162 2.13 -21.93 18.25
C SER A 162 2.35 -22.90 17.08
N GLU A 163 2.67 -22.42 15.88
CA GLU A 163 2.95 -23.26 14.70
C GLU A 163 4.45 -23.65 14.59
N GLU A 164 5.36 -22.95 15.28
CA GLU A 164 6.80 -23.29 15.26
C GLU A 164 7.22 -24.34 16.33
N GLU A 165 6.33 -24.73 17.25
CA GLU A 165 6.62 -25.75 18.29
C GLU A 165 6.12 -27.18 17.96
N LEU A 166 5.68 -27.45 16.74
CA LEU A 166 5.28 -28.80 16.29
C LEU A 166 6.18 -29.32 15.17
#